data_f138aff7e254ac633a72bd6983f45f13
#
_entry.id   f138aff7e254ac633a72bd6983f45f13
#
_cell.length_a   1.000
_cell.length_b   1.000
_cell.length_c   1.000
_cell.angle_alpha   90.00
_cell.angle_beta   90.00
_cell.angle_gamma   90.00
#
_symmetry.space_group_name_H-M   'P 1'
#
loop_
_entity.id
_entity.type
_entity.pdbx_description
1 polymer ?
#
loop_
_entity_poly.entity_id
_entity_poly.type
_entity_poly.pdbx_seq_one_letter_code
_entity_poly.pdbx_strand_id
1 'polypeptide(L)'
;RTDAYRQFYEPLMETQSPLLPGSPLVDIEDLSLFLPGDARQKMILHHIDWHLCRGEHHLLLGHNGAGKTTLMRLMHGLLWPAEGRIVWHTSEGEETSPIAGRAVSARVSPDQQENYQRQRWYITGRELLLTAFEDTPLLYTNTSEQRHAQVEDMARRLRALDLLDRMVPEVSQGQLRLLLLGRALVRQPDLLLLDECSDGLDADHSRRFYEVLDSVREHCTVIMSSHRPEQVPDWCRKTRVIHQGRLLTPGSALPPQEGEYEDISLAGAVTSAPEPSAPLLDVRHATVFIDGQEILHDVDWTLRKGEHWRIEGENGSGKSTFLRLLAGDEFVAVGGTLVRHLPHHGGETVLLEEIRKGVRLVSDLSQALYGYSITALELVCTGLENTVGVYRDYNKAEQDQARRVMRELGVGHLADRSIRLLSTGQLRRLFLARALMGEPDILLLDEPCSALDEDSRRQYLDL
;
A
#
# COMPACT_ATOMS: atom_id res chain seq x y z
N ARG A 1 -12.26 -12.76 -31.12
CA ARG A 1 -11.56 -11.72 -30.30
C ARG A 1 -10.22 -12.21 -29.77
N THR A 2 -10.00 -13.51 -29.62
CA THR A 2 -8.76 -14.13 -29.14
C THR A 2 -7.64 -14.15 -30.20
N ASP A 3 -7.98 -14.27 -31.46
CA ASP A 3 -6.99 -14.39 -32.54
C ASP A 3 -6.34 -13.05 -32.96
N ALA A 4 -7.03 -11.92 -32.76
CA ALA A 4 -6.45 -10.60 -33.03
C ALA A 4 -5.36 -10.23 -32.00
N TYR A 5 -5.42 -10.81 -30.80
CA TYR A 5 -4.42 -10.63 -29.75
C TYR A 5 -3.12 -11.37 -30.03
N ARG A 6 -3.17 -12.58 -30.59
CA ARG A 6 -1.98 -13.38 -30.93
C ARG A 6 -1.06 -12.72 -31.95
N GLN A 7 -1.61 -12.06 -32.96
CA GLN A 7 -0.81 -11.42 -34.04
C GLN A 7 0.09 -10.27 -33.56
N PHE A 8 -0.22 -9.63 -32.44
CA PHE A 8 0.56 -8.50 -31.90
C PHE A 8 1.69 -8.93 -30.93
N TYR A 9 1.73 -10.19 -30.49
CA TYR A 9 2.62 -10.65 -29.42
C TYR A 9 3.79 -11.54 -29.90
N GLU A 10 3.78 -12.03 -31.14
CA GLU A 10 4.81 -12.95 -31.66
C GLU A 10 6.22 -12.36 -31.92
N PRO A 11 6.45 -11.07 -32.23
CA PRO A 11 7.79 -10.64 -32.71
C PRO A 11 8.86 -10.47 -31.61
N LEU A 12 8.54 -10.49 -30.31
CA LEU A 12 9.53 -10.25 -29.24
C LEU A 12 10.04 -11.50 -28.54
N MET A 13 9.56 -12.66 -28.96
CA MET A 13 9.84 -13.95 -28.31
C MET A 13 11.01 -14.73 -28.93
N GLU A 14 11.65 -14.22 -29.95
CA GLU A 14 12.66 -14.98 -30.68
C GLU A 14 14.03 -15.12 -29.99
N THR A 15 14.24 -14.61 -28.76
CA THR A 15 15.57 -14.61 -28.13
C THR A 15 15.72 -15.42 -26.85
N GLN A 16 14.65 -16.02 -26.32
CA GLN A 16 14.78 -16.97 -25.20
C GLN A 16 14.20 -18.34 -25.62
N SER A 17 14.98 -19.40 -25.47
CA SER A 17 14.45 -20.77 -25.58
C SER A 17 13.26 -20.89 -24.66
N PRO A 18 12.08 -21.37 -25.14
CA PRO A 18 10.91 -21.50 -24.27
C PRO A 18 11.30 -22.43 -23.13
N LEU A 19 11.35 -21.88 -21.93
CA LEU A 19 11.61 -22.66 -20.72
C LEU A 19 10.50 -23.69 -20.60
N LEU A 20 10.85 -24.96 -20.60
CA LEU A 20 9.87 -26.05 -20.58
C LEU A 20 8.95 -25.91 -19.37
N PRO A 21 7.63 -25.78 -19.56
CA PRO A 21 6.70 -25.76 -18.44
C PRO A 21 6.91 -26.99 -17.56
N GLY A 22 6.87 -26.78 -16.23
CA GLY A 22 7.13 -27.84 -15.25
C GLY A 22 8.61 -28.08 -14.91
N SER A 23 9.57 -27.37 -15.56
CA SER A 23 10.97 -27.37 -15.09
C SER A 23 11.13 -26.57 -13.78
N PRO A 24 12.09 -26.93 -12.92
CA PRO A 24 12.36 -26.19 -11.70
C PRO A 24 12.66 -24.72 -11.96
N LEU A 25 12.17 -23.82 -11.10
CA LEU A 25 12.43 -22.38 -11.18
C LEU A 25 13.08 -21.84 -9.88
N VAL A 26 12.50 -22.17 -8.74
CA VAL A 26 13.04 -21.79 -7.43
C VAL A 26 12.81 -22.93 -6.45
N ASP A 27 13.87 -23.35 -5.77
CA ASP A 27 13.81 -24.29 -4.65
C ASP A 27 14.16 -23.58 -3.36
N ILE A 28 13.30 -23.71 -2.37
CA ILE A 28 13.48 -23.22 -1.02
C ILE A 28 13.54 -24.44 -0.10
N GLU A 29 14.63 -24.59 0.66
CA GLU A 29 14.90 -25.73 1.51
C GLU A 29 15.19 -25.31 2.94
N ASP A 30 14.34 -25.73 3.86
CA ASP A 30 14.42 -25.48 5.31
C ASP A 30 14.74 -24.03 5.67
N LEU A 31 14.15 -23.08 4.94
CA LEU A 31 14.48 -21.68 5.03
C LEU A 31 13.88 -21.04 6.26
N SER A 32 14.74 -20.41 7.09
CA SER A 32 14.34 -19.59 8.22
C SER A 32 14.95 -18.19 8.14
N LEU A 33 14.20 -17.17 8.58
CA LEU A 33 14.65 -15.78 8.59
C LEU A 33 14.33 -15.10 9.91
N PHE A 34 15.37 -14.44 10.45
CA PHE A 34 15.27 -13.53 11.59
C PHE A 34 15.46 -12.09 11.09
N LEU A 35 14.59 -11.18 11.48
CA LEU A 35 14.84 -9.76 11.31
C LEU A 35 15.37 -9.17 12.63
N PRO A 36 16.31 -8.20 12.57
CA PRO A 36 16.78 -7.50 13.75
C PRO A 36 15.58 -6.80 14.43
N GLY A 37 15.28 -7.19 15.65
CA GLY A 37 14.25 -6.57 16.49
C GLY A 37 14.86 -6.23 17.86
N ASP A 38 14.11 -5.44 18.67
CA ASP A 38 14.54 -5.09 20.03
C ASP A 38 14.83 -6.34 20.85
N ALA A 39 16.04 -6.42 21.43
CA ALA A 39 16.55 -7.36 22.44
C ALA A 39 16.30 -8.88 22.21
N ARG A 40 15.42 -9.29 21.32
CA ARG A 40 15.19 -10.68 20.88
C ARG A 40 15.00 -10.72 19.37
N GLN A 41 15.86 -11.47 18.68
CA GLN A 41 15.69 -11.78 17.27
C GLN A 41 14.31 -12.42 17.06
N LYS A 42 13.41 -11.70 16.39
CA LYS A 42 12.09 -12.25 16.05
C LYS A 42 12.21 -13.06 14.78
N MET A 43 11.97 -14.36 14.86
CA MET A 43 11.83 -15.20 13.69
C MET A 43 10.57 -14.81 12.92
N ILE A 44 10.71 -14.53 11.62
CA ILE A 44 9.62 -14.11 10.73
C ILE A 44 9.19 -15.25 9.82
N LEU A 45 10.14 -16.08 9.38
CA LEU A 45 9.88 -17.27 8.58
C LEU A 45 10.51 -18.46 9.27
N HIS A 46 9.80 -19.60 9.26
CA HIS A 46 10.16 -20.79 10.04
C HIS A 46 10.11 -22.02 9.14
N HIS A 47 11.25 -22.63 8.83
CA HIS A 47 11.35 -23.90 8.12
C HIS A 47 10.46 -23.96 6.89
N ILE A 48 10.68 -23.02 5.94
CA ILE A 48 9.93 -22.96 4.69
C ILE A 48 10.55 -23.92 3.69
N ASP A 49 9.73 -24.83 3.16
CA ASP A 49 10.05 -25.69 2.04
C ASP A 49 9.08 -25.42 0.89
N TRP A 50 9.63 -25.04 -0.27
CA TRP A 50 8.81 -24.82 -1.46
C TRP A 50 9.58 -25.10 -2.73
N HIS A 51 9.09 -26.03 -3.52
CA HIS A 51 9.55 -26.31 -4.86
C HIS A 51 8.59 -25.64 -5.86
N LEU A 52 9.08 -24.65 -6.61
CA LEU A 52 8.33 -23.89 -7.59
C LEU A 52 8.79 -24.23 -8.99
N CYS A 53 7.85 -24.67 -9.83
CA CYS A 53 8.12 -24.98 -11.24
C CYS A 53 7.65 -23.85 -12.16
N ARG A 54 8.27 -23.75 -13.34
CA ARG A 54 7.89 -22.81 -14.39
C ARG A 54 6.47 -23.08 -14.88
N GLY A 55 5.68 -22.02 -15.03
CA GLY A 55 4.27 -22.08 -15.40
C GLY A 55 3.33 -22.48 -14.27
N GLU A 56 3.83 -22.72 -13.06
CA GLU A 56 2.98 -22.91 -11.87
C GLU A 56 2.68 -21.58 -11.19
N HIS A 57 1.55 -21.00 -11.55
CA HIS A 57 1.11 -19.74 -10.92
C HIS A 57 0.46 -20.00 -9.58
N HIS A 58 0.78 -19.17 -8.57
CA HIS A 58 0.28 -19.35 -7.22
C HIS A 58 -0.33 -18.07 -6.64
N LEU A 59 -1.41 -18.25 -5.90
CA LEU A 59 -1.95 -17.26 -4.99
C LEU A 59 -1.42 -17.54 -3.58
N LEU A 60 -0.60 -16.61 -3.05
CA LEU A 60 -0.07 -16.69 -1.70
C LEU A 60 -1.04 -16.00 -0.73
N LEU A 61 -1.71 -16.80 0.08
CA LEU A 61 -2.66 -16.36 1.10
C LEU A 61 -2.00 -16.31 2.48
N GLY A 62 -2.46 -15.42 3.33
CA GLY A 62 -2.01 -15.28 4.72
C GLY A 62 -2.44 -13.95 5.30
N HIS A 63 -2.64 -13.88 6.60
CA HIS A 63 -2.98 -12.63 7.30
C HIS A 63 -1.85 -11.60 7.22
N ASN A 64 -2.15 -10.35 7.56
CA ASN A 64 -1.14 -9.32 7.66
C ASN A 64 -0.08 -9.70 8.70
N GLY A 65 1.19 -9.53 8.34
CA GLY A 65 2.31 -9.94 9.20
C GLY A 65 2.64 -11.44 9.18
N ALA A 66 1.94 -12.26 8.38
CA ALA A 66 2.22 -13.70 8.28
C ALA A 66 3.56 -14.02 7.59
N GLY A 67 4.19 -13.05 6.88
CA GLY A 67 5.47 -13.22 6.21
C GLY A 67 5.42 -13.24 4.68
N LYS A 68 4.26 -12.95 4.04
CA LYS A 68 4.09 -12.94 2.57
C LYS A 68 5.13 -12.07 1.86
N THR A 69 5.18 -10.79 2.19
CA THR A 69 6.14 -9.82 1.63
C THR A 69 7.59 -10.23 1.88
N THR A 70 7.87 -10.77 3.07
CA THR A 70 9.21 -11.24 3.45
C THR A 70 9.65 -12.43 2.60
N LEU A 71 8.76 -13.40 2.37
CA LEU A 71 9.02 -14.54 1.50
C LEU A 71 9.26 -14.11 0.05
N MET A 72 8.42 -13.19 -0.49
CA MET A 72 8.63 -12.64 -1.82
C MET A 72 9.95 -11.85 -1.97
N ARG A 73 10.36 -11.11 -0.94
CA ARG A 73 11.67 -10.42 -0.92
C ARG A 73 12.84 -11.39 -0.92
N LEU A 74 12.72 -12.52 -0.24
CA LEU A 74 13.72 -13.61 -0.29
C LEU A 74 13.78 -14.24 -1.69
N MET A 75 12.64 -14.59 -2.26
CA MET A 75 12.56 -15.17 -3.61
C MET A 75 13.12 -14.22 -4.69
N HIS A 76 13.00 -12.91 -4.47
CA HIS A 76 13.61 -11.90 -5.35
C HIS A 76 15.10 -11.64 -5.07
N GLY A 77 15.67 -12.21 -4.02
CA GLY A 77 17.06 -11.96 -3.64
C GLY A 77 17.31 -10.60 -2.98
N LEU A 78 16.31 -9.98 -2.37
CA LEU A 78 16.47 -8.75 -1.55
C LEU A 78 16.83 -9.04 -0.10
N LEU A 79 16.52 -10.23 0.37
CA LEU A 79 16.88 -10.72 1.71
C LEU A 79 17.64 -12.03 1.57
N TRP A 80 18.45 -12.34 2.59
CA TRP A 80 19.20 -13.58 2.68
C TRP A 80 18.66 -14.43 3.83
N PRO A 81 18.46 -15.75 3.64
CA PRO A 81 18.03 -16.62 4.73
C PRO A 81 19.09 -16.68 5.85
N ALA A 82 18.62 -16.77 7.09
CA ALA A 82 19.49 -16.99 8.24
C ALA A 82 19.89 -18.46 8.36
N GLU A 83 18.96 -19.36 8.00
CA GLU A 83 19.14 -20.81 7.96
C GLU A 83 18.49 -21.37 6.69
N GLY A 84 18.95 -22.53 6.24
CA GLY A 84 18.48 -23.14 5.00
C GLY A 84 19.07 -22.49 3.76
N ARG A 85 18.47 -22.74 2.61
CA ARG A 85 18.94 -22.20 1.33
C ARG A 85 17.80 -21.92 0.36
N ILE A 86 18.12 -21.06 -0.62
CA ILE A 86 17.28 -20.81 -1.79
C ILE A 86 18.14 -21.02 -3.04
N VAL A 87 17.61 -21.77 -4.00
CA VAL A 87 18.27 -22.08 -5.27
C VAL A 87 17.41 -21.55 -6.41
N TRP A 88 18.00 -20.77 -7.29
CA TRP A 88 17.37 -20.28 -8.51
C TRP A 88 17.90 -21.08 -9.71
N HIS A 89 17.00 -21.64 -10.51
CA HIS A 89 17.34 -22.38 -11.73
C HIS A 89 17.36 -21.40 -12.90
N THR A 90 18.57 -21.06 -13.36
CA THR A 90 18.81 -20.14 -14.45
C THR A 90 19.15 -20.89 -15.74
N SER A 91 19.32 -20.18 -16.86
CA SER A 91 19.85 -20.75 -18.11
C SER A 91 21.30 -21.25 -17.98
N GLU A 92 22.04 -20.77 -16.99
CA GLU A 92 23.43 -21.13 -16.71
C GLU A 92 23.57 -22.29 -15.69
N GLY A 93 22.44 -22.70 -15.07
CA GLY A 93 22.37 -23.76 -14.08
C GLY A 93 21.75 -23.33 -12.74
N GLU A 94 22.06 -24.10 -11.71
CA GLU A 94 21.62 -23.84 -10.33
C GLU A 94 22.49 -22.77 -9.67
N GLU A 95 21.86 -21.73 -9.15
CA GLU A 95 22.51 -20.60 -8.51
C GLU A 95 21.92 -20.34 -7.13
N THR A 96 22.78 -20.03 -6.18
CA THR A 96 22.37 -19.65 -4.82
C THR A 96 22.60 -18.16 -4.50
N SER A 97 23.13 -17.41 -5.45
CA SER A 97 23.41 -15.98 -5.31
C SER A 97 22.13 -15.15 -5.34
N PRO A 98 21.93 -14.14 -4.46
CA PRO A 98 20.82 -13.19 -4.55
C PRO A 98 20.78 -12.44 -5.89
N ILE A 99 21.93 -12.32 -6.58
CA ILE A 99 22.02 -11.70 -7.90
C ILE A 99 21.23 -12.51 -8.92
N ALA A 100 21.34 -13.85 -8.87
CA ALA A 100 20.56 -14.74 -9.72
C ALA A 100 19.06 -14.58 -9.47
N GLY A 101 18.63 -14.49 -8.20
CA GLY A 101 17.24 -14.20 -7.85
C GLY A 101 16.72 -12.93 -8.50
N ARG A 102 17.49 -11.84 -8.47
CA ARG A 102 17.14 -10.58 -9.13
C ARG A 102 17.22 -10.63 -10.65
N ALA A 103 18.06 -11.50 -11.19
CA ALA A 103 18.17 -11.69 -12.64
C ALA A 103 16.93 -12.40 -13.22
N VAL A 104 16.45 -13.47 -12.56
CA VAL A 104 15.34 -14.30 -13.07
C VAL A 104 13.98 -13.78 -12.63
N SER A 105 13.89 -12.93 -11.60
CA SER A 105 12.61 -12.46 -11.07
C SER A 105 12.44 -10.95 -11.15
N ALA A 106 11.19 -10.51 -11.10
CA ALA A 106 10.81 -9.12 -10.88
C ALA A 106 9.72 -9.04 -9.81
N ARG A 107 9.66 -7.91 -9.11
CA ARG A 107 8.68 -7.70 -8.04
C ARG A 107 7.94 -6.39 -8.25
N VAL A 108 6.64 -6.41 -7.95
CA VAL A 108 5.82 -5.20 -7.78
C VAL A 108 5.18 -5.25 -6.40
N SER A 109 5.23 -4.14 -5.67
CA SER A 109 4.78 -4.10 -4.28
C SER A 109 4.45 -2.68 -3.82
N PRO A 110 3.64 -2.52 -2.77
CA PRO A 110 3.28 -1.20 -2.22
C PRO A 110 4.50 -0.39 -1.77
N ASP A 111 5.51 -1.02 -1.18
CA ASP A 111 6.73 -0.34 -0.72
C ASP A 111 7.52 0.31 -1.86
N GLN A 112 7.53 -0.28 -3.06
CA GLN A 112 8.10 0.37 -4.25
C GLN A 112 7.30 1.61 -4.65
N GLN A 113 5.98 1.50 -4.69
CA GLN A 113 5.09 2.62 -5.01
C GLN A 113 5.28 3.78 -4.01
N GLU A 114 5.27 3.46 -2.71
CA GLU A 114 5.52 4.43 -1.65
C GLU A 114 6.87 5.13 -1.80
N ASN A 115 7.93 4.39 -2.15
CA ASN A 115 9.26 4.98 -2.34
C ASN A 115 9.25 6.06 -3.43
N TYR A 116 8.62 5.79 -4.58
CA TYR A 116 8.53 6.77 -5.65
C TYR A 116 7.67 7.98 -5.25
N GLN A 117 6.60 7.80 -4.50
CA GLN A 117 5.75 8.88 -4.01
C GLN A 117 6.44 9.73 -2.93
N ARG A 118 7.13 9.08 -1.97
CA ARG A 118 7.81 9.78 -0.84
C ARG A 118 9.01 10.61 -1.29
N GLN A 119 9.83 10.03 -2.17
CA GLN A 119 11.07 10.67 -2.62
C GLN A 119 10.80 11.79 -3.61
N ARG A 120 9.57 11.86 -4.17
CA ARG A 120 9.18 12.82 -5.21
C ARG A 120 10.25 12.95 -6.30
N TRP A 121 10.80 11.80 -6.72
CA TRP A 121 11.81 11.80 -7.77
C TRP A 121 11.21 12.33 -9.06
N TYR A 122 11.81 13.40 -9.58
CA TYR A 122 11.42 14.02 -10.84
C TYR A 122 12.00 13.19 -12.00
N ILE A 123 11.43 12.01 -12.22
CA ILE A 123 11.72 11.13 -13.34
C ILE A 123 10.44 10.93 -14.14
N THR A 124 10.61 10.71 -15.44
CA THR A 124 9.50 10.40 -16.33
C THR A 124 9.07 8.94 -16.21
N GLY A 125 7.86 8.59 -16.69
CA GLY A 125 7.43 7.20 -16.80
C GLY A 125 8.40 6.36 -17.65
N ARG A 126 8.99 6.94 -18.69
CA ARG A 126 10.01 6.31 -19.54
C ARG A 126 11.27 5.94 -18.74
N GLU A 127 11.80 6.90 -17.99
CA GLU A 127 12.96 6.68 -17.13
C GLU A 127 12.65 5.63 -16.06
N LEU A 128 11.47 5.65 -15.47
CA LEU A 128 11.03 4.64 -14.52
C LEU A 128 11.10 3.23 -15.12
N LEU A 129 10.60 3.01 -16.34
CA LEU A 129 10.69 1.70 -16.99
C LEU A 129 12.14 1.32 -17.33
N LEU A 130 12.95 2.28 -17.76
CA LEU A 130 14.37 2.06 -18.09
C LEU A 130 15.19 1.63 -16.86
N THR A 131 14.85 2.07 -15.64
CA THR A 131 15.54 1.65 -14.40
C THR A 131 15.49 0.15 -14.16
N ALA A 132 14.56 -0.56 -14.81
CA ALA A 132 14.47 -2.02 -14.71
C ALA A 132 15.75 -2.72 -15.18
N PHE A 133 16.42 -2.21 -16.22
CA PHE A 133 17.60 -2.84 -16.82
C PHE A 133 18.84 -2.78 -15.92
N GLU A 134 18.83 -1.92 -14.92
CA GLU A 134 19.91 -1.76 -13.93
C GLU A 134 19.51 -2.27 -12.54
N ASP A 135 18.22 -2.63 -12.37
CA ASP A 135 17.62 -2.98 -11.09
C ASP A 135 17.85 -1.91 -10.02
N THR A 136 17.75 -0.64 -10.42
CA THR A 136 17.95 0.54 -9.59
C THR A 136 16.67 1.37 -9.49
N PRO A 137 16.49 2.19 -8.46
CA PRO A 137 15.32 3.08 -8.36
C PRO A 137 15.43 4.31 -9.30
N LEU A 138 16.64 4.69 -9.71
CA LEU A 138 16.93 5.82 -10.59
C LEU A 138 17.86 5.37 -11.71
N LEU A 139 17.80 6.05 -12.84
CA LEU A 139 18.65 5.79 -13.99
C LEU A 139 20.01 6.48 -13.80
N TYR A 140 21.10 5.71 -13.83
CA TYR A 140 22.46 6.22 -13.62
C TYR A 140 23.33 6.16 -14.89
N THR A 141 22.91 5.42 -15.92
CA THR A 141 23.69 5.25 -17.15
C THR A 141 22.86 5.67 -18.37
N ASN A 142 23.56 5.95 -19.47
CA ASN A 142 22.93 6.17 -20.77
C ASN A 142 22.35 4.83 -21.27
N THR A 143 21.13 4.88 -21.74
CA THR A 143 20.40 3.71 -22.24
C THR A 143 20.51 3.60 -23.77
N SER A 144 20.52 2.35 -24.28
CA SER A 144 20.57 2.08 -25.72
C SER A 144 19.21 2.33 -26.38
N GLU A 145 19.21 2.61 -27.69
CA GLU A 145 17.99 2.73 -28.49
C GLU A 145 17.11 1.46 -28.40
N GLN A 146 17.74 0.29 -28.30
CA GLN A 146 17.04 -0.98 -28.13
C GLN A 146 16.23 -1.01 -26.83
N ARG A 147 16.79 -0.54 -25.71
CA ARG A 147 16.07 -0.47 -24.42
C ARG A 147 14.89 0.52 -24.50
N HIS A 148 15.07 1.65 -25.18
CA HIS A 148 13.98 2.59 -25.42
C HIS A 148 12.84 1.96 -26.25
N ALA A 149 13.17 1.20 -27.30
CA ALA A 149 12.18 0.49 -28.11
C ALA A 149 11.41 -0.56 -27.27
N GLN A 150 12.10 -1.30 -26.39
CA GLN A 150 11.47 -2.26 -25.46
C GLN A 150 10.51 -1.56 -24.48
N VAL A 151 10.90 -0.39 -23.96
CA VAL A 151 10.04 0.40 -23.07
C VAL A 151 8.81 0.90 -23.81
N GLU A 152 8.94 1.37 -25.05
CA GLU A 152 7.78 1.82 -25.84
C GLU A 152 6.83 0.68 -26.17
N ASP A 153 7.36 -0.50 -26.50
CA ASP A 153 6.54 -1.67 -26.73
C ASP A 153 5.78 -2.09 -25.47
N MET A 154 6.47 -2.13 -24.34
CA MET A 154 5.82 -2.42 -23.05
C MET A 154 4.74 -1.40 -22.72
N ALA A 155 5.00 -0.09 -22.88
CA ALA A 155 4.01 0.96 -22.65
C ALA A 155 2.80 0.84 -23.58
N ARG A 156 3.01 0.40 -24.85
CA ARG A 156 1.91 0.14 -25.79
C ARG A 156 1.03 -1.02 -25.31
N ARG A 157 1.64 -2.10 -24.80
CA ARG A 157 0.91 -3.26 -24.21
C ARG A 157 0.09 -2.86 -22.99
N LEU A 158 0.64 -1.99 -22.15
CA LEU A 158 -0.03 -1.42 -20.97
C LEU A 158 -1.11 -0.39 -21.33
N ARG A 159 -1.20 0.04 -22.60
CA ARG A 159 -1.99 1.21 -23.03
C ARG A 159 -1.66 2.47 -22.23
N ALA A 160 -0.37 2.70 -22.00
CA ALA A 160 0.19 3.73 -21.13
C ALA A 160 1.27 4.57 -21.86
N LEU A 161 1.21 4.67 -23.18
CA LEU A 161 2.15 5.48 -23.96
C LEU A 161 2.16 6.95 -23.56
N ASP A 162 0.98 7.48 -23.21
CA ASP A 162 0.78 8.84 -22.72
C ASP A 162 1.42 9.10 -21.36
N LEU A 163 1.75 8.07 -20.60
CA LEU A 163 2.41 8.16 -19.30
C LEU A 163 3.94 8.20 -19.41
N LEU A 164 4.52 7.85 -20.56
CA LEU A 164 5.97 7.77 -20.71
C LEU A 164 6.68 9.11 -20.51
N ASP A 165 6.06 10.18 -20.95
CA ASP A 165 6.64 11.52 -20.89
C ASP A 165 6.09 12.35 -19.70
N ARG A 166 5.19 11.79 -18.89
CA ARG A 166 4.72 12.41 -17.65
C ARG A 166 5.70 12.16 -16.50
N MET A 167 5.79 13.14 -15.61
CA MET A 167 6.57 12.99 -14.39
C MET A 167 5.88 12.02 -13.41
N VAL A 168 6.63 11.15 -12.78
CA VAL A 168 6.09 10.16 -11.81
C VAL A 168 5.28 10.81 -10.68
N PRO A 169 5.62 11.98 -10.14
CA PRO A 169 4.77 12.65 -9.15
C PRO A 169 3.41 13.14 -9.68
N GLU A 170 3.23 13.24 -11.00
CA GLU A 170 2.00 13.74 -11.65
C GLU A 170 1.02 12.62 -12.03
N VAL A 171 1.44 11.35 -11.94
CA VAL A 171 0.57 10.23 -12.28
C VAL A 171 -0.25 9.75 -11.08
N SER A 172 -1.46 9.25 -11.36
CA SER A 172 -2.31 8.67 -10.30
C SER A 172 -1.70 7.40 -9.71
N GLN A 173 -2.16 6.98 -8.53
CA GLN A 173 -1.71 5.73 -7.91
C GLN A 173 -1.89 4.50 -8.82
N GLY A 174 -3.04 4.40 -9.50
CA GLY A 174 -3.32 3.33 -10.45
C GLY A 174 -2.39 3.37 -11.67
N GLN A 175 -2.12 4.56 -12.22
CA GLN A 175 -1.17 4.76 -13.31
C GLN A 175 0.26 4.40 -12.90
N LEU A 176 0.70 4.81 -11.71
CA LEU A 176 2.02 4.44 -11.18
C LEU A 176 2.14 2.92 -11.02
N ARG A 177 1.09 2.25 -10.56
CA ARG A 177 1.08 0.79 -10.40
C ARG A 177 1.18 0.07 -11.75
N LEU A 178 0.50 0.58 -12.80
CA LEU A 178 0.68 0.08 -14.16
C LEU A 178 2.11 0.31 -14.68
N LEU A 179 2.69 1.46 -14.43
CA LEU A 179 4.09 1.73 -14.80
C LEU A 179 5.07 0.80 -14.05
N LEU A 180 4.84 0.53 -12.75
CA LEU A 180 5.65 -0.43 -11.98
C LEU A 180 5.50 -1.87 -12.50
N LEU A 181 4.29 -2.27 -12.94
CA LEU A 181 4.10 -3.54 -13.63
C LEU A 181 4.89 -3.58 -14.95
N GLY A 182 4.84 -2.51 -15.75
CA GLY A 182 5.64 -2.38 -16.96
C GLY A 182 7.14 -2.46 -16.69
N ARG A 183 7.60 -1.77 -15.65
CA ARG A 183 8.98 -1.85 -15.17
C ARG A 183 9.38 -3.30 -14.84
N ALA A 184 8.52 -4.03 -14.16
CA ALA A 184 8.78 -5.43 -13.81
C ALA A 184 8.85 -6.33 -15.05
N LEU A 185 8.00 -6.10 -16.05
CA LEU A 185 7.83 -6.96 -17.22
C LEU A 185 8.78 -6.64 -18.39
N VAL A 186 9.32 -5.41 -18.47
CA VAL A 186 10.15 -4.98 -19.62
C VAL A 186 11.41 -5.83 -19.80
N ARG A 187 11.91 -6.46 -18.73
CA ARG A 187 13.05 -7.40 -18.73
C ARG A 187 12.66 -8.84 -19.04
N GLN A 188 11.37 -9.13 -19.21
CA GLN A 188 10.84 -10.48 -19.43
C GLN A 188 11.30 -11.48 -18.34
N PRO A 189 10.95 -11.27 -17.06
CA PRO A 189 11.39 -12.15 -15.97
C PRO A 189 10.74 -13.53 -16.09
N ASP A 190 11.45 -14.57 -15.63
CA ASP A 190 10.91 -15.92 -15.49
C ASP A 190 9.89 -16.03 -14.36
N LEU A 191 10.06 -15.20 -13.31
CA LEU A 191 9.22 -15.13 -12.12
C LEU A 191 8.76 -13.69 -11.84
N LEU A 192 7.45 -13.50 -11.76
CA LEU A 192 6.84 -12.23 -11.36
C LEU A 192 6.21 -12.38 -9.98
N LEU A 193 6.63 -11.54 -9.05
CA LEU A 193 6.17 -11.49 -7.67
C LEU A 193 5.31 -10.24 -7.46
N LEU A 194 4.00 -10.44 -7.24
CA LEU A 194 3.02 -9.38 -7.11
C LEU A 194 2.48 -9.34 -5.66
N ASP A 195 2.96 -8.38 -4.89
CA ASP A 195 2.59 -8.24 -3.49
C ASP A 195 1.48 -7.20 -3.35
N GLU A 196 0.24 -7.66 -3.14
CA GLU A 196 -0.96 -6.82 -2.93
C GLU A 196 -1.18 -5.75 -4.02
N CYS A 197 -0.76 -6.06 -5.26
CA CYS A 197 -0.73 -5.08 -6.35
C CYS A 197 -2.09 -4.73 -6.95
N SER A 198 -3.10 -5.57 -6.77
CA SER A 198 -4.46 -5.34 -7.27
C SER A 198 -5.31 -4.51 -6.30
N ASP A 199 -4.88 -4.40 -5.03
CA ASP A 199 -5.66 -3.75 -4.00
C ASP A 199 -5.64 -2.23 -4.17
N GLY A 200 -6.82 -1.59 -4.09
CA GLY A 200 -6.97 -0.14 -4.27
C GLY A 200 -6.94 0.36 -5.73
N LEU A 201 -6.89 -0.53 -6.73
CA LEU A 201 -7.13 -0.16 -8.12
C LEU A 201 -8.63 0.05 -8.37
N ASP A 202 -8.98 1.04 -9.16
CA ASP A 202 -10.33 1.15 -9.71
C ASP A 202 -10.59 0.06 -10.76
N ALA A 203 -11.84 -0.06 -11.20
CA ALA A 203 -12.27 -1.15 -12.09
C ALA A 203 -11.54 -1.15 -13.45
N ASP A 204 -11.21 0.03 -14.01
CA ASP A 204 -10.54 0.13 -15.31
C ASP A 204 -9.06 -0.23 -15.21
N HIS A 205 -8.36 0.31 -14.21
CA HIS A 205 -6.95 -0.02 -13.95
C HIS A 205 -6.79 -1.49 -13.54
N SER A 206 -7.71 -2.03 -12.73
CA SER A 206 -7.71 -3.44 -12.33
C SER A 206 -7.89 -4.35 -13.56
N ARG A 207 -8.85 -4.04 -14.45
CA ARG A 207 -9.05 -4.81 -15.69
C ARG A 207 -7.79 -4.79 -16.56
N ARG A 208 -7.18 -3.63 -16.81
CA ARG A 208 -5.94 -3.51 -17.60
C ARG A 208 -4.79 -4.29 -16.98
N PHE A 209 -4.64 -4.21 -15.65
CA PHE A 209 -3.63 -4.95 -14.90
C PHE A 209 -3.75 -6.46 -15.15
N TYR A 210 -4.95 -7.02 -15.03
CA TYR A 210 -5.17 -8.46 -15.26
C TYR A 210 -5.09 -8.86 -16.74
N GLU A 211 -5.51 -8.00 -17.70
CA GLU A 211 -5.32 -8.24 -19.13
C GLU A 211 -3.84 -8.39 -19.48
N VAL A 212 -2.97 -7.56 -18.90
CA VAL A 212 -1.52 -7.65 -19.11
C VAL A 212 -0.96 -8.93 -18.49
N LEU A 213 -1.37 -9.30 -17.27
CA LEU A 213 -0.94 -10.56 -16.64
C LEU A 213 -1.36 -11.77 -17.45
N ASP A 214 -2.58 -11.79 -17.99
CA ASP A 214 -3.07 -12.87 -18.85
C ASP A 214 -2.21 -13.04 -20.11
N SER A 215 -1.70 -11.93 -20.65
CA SER A 215 -0.85 -11.94 -21.84
C SER A 215 0.56 -12.49 -21.61
N VAL A 216 1.08 -12.47 -20.38
CA VAL A 216 2.46 -12.88 -20.05
C VAL A 216 2.53 -14.23 -19.34
N ARG A 217 1.43 -14.79 -18.87
CA ARG A 217 1.38 -16.01 -18.06
C ARG A 217 1.99 -17.26 -18.73
N GLU A 218 2.00 -17.35 -20.05
CA GLU A 218 2.58 -18.49 -20.78
C GLU A 218 4.11 -18.47 -20.73
N HIS A 219 4.71 -17.33 -20.40
CA HIS A 219 6.17 -17.12 -20.47
C HIS A 219 6.75 -16.69 -19.12
N CYS A 220 5.92 -16.33 -18.15
CA CYS A 220 6.34 -15.84 -16.85
C CYS A 220 5.53 -16.53 -15.76
N THR A 221 6.19 -17.17 -14.82
CA THR A 221 5.53 -17.73 -13.62
C THR A 221 5.12 -16.59 -12.70
N VAL A 222 3.89 -16.61 -12.20
CA VAL A 222 3.35 -15.54 -11.36
C VAL A 222 3.03 -16.05 -9.96
N ILE A 223 3.56 -15.37 -8.95
CA ILE A 223 3.11 -15.51 -7.57
C ILE A 223 2.47 -14.18 -7.17
N MET A 224 1.22 -14.23 -6.75
CA MET A 224 0.44 -13.07 -6.35
C MET A 224 -0.02 -13.21 -4.91
N SER A 225 0.06 -12.17 -4.11
CA SER A 225 -0.72 -12.04 -2.87
C SER A 225 -1.88 -11.06 -3.07
N SER A 226 -3.02 -11.35 -2.49
CA SER A 226 -4.19 -10.47 -2.52
C SER A 226 -5.06 -10.68 -1.29
N HIS A 227 -5.69 -9.62 -0.82
CA HIS A 227 -6.74 -9.65 0.19
C HIS A 227 -8.12 -9.96 -0.40
N ARG A 228 -8.23 -10.03 -1.74
CA ARG A 228 -9.46 -10.30 -2.50
C ARG A 228 -9.27 -11.49 -3.43
N PRO A 229 -9.20 -12.72 -2.90
CA PRO A 229 -8.95 -13.92 -3.70
C PRO A 229 -9.95 -14.12 -4.83
N GLU A 230 -11.18 -13.64 -4.66
CA GLU A 230 -12.25 -13.71 -5.64
C GLU A 230 -11.99 -12.89 -6.92
N GLN A 231 -11.15 -11.84 -6.85
CA GLN A 231 -10.78 -11.02 -7.99
C GLN A 231 -9.57 -11.56 -8.76
N VAL A 232 -8.86 -12.54 -8.19
CA VAL A 232 -7.68 -13.15 -8.81
C VAL A 232 -8.11 -14.06 -9.96
N PRO A 233 -7.45 -14.00 -11.15
CA PRO A 233 -7.78 -14.84 -12.29
C PRO A 233 -7.71 -16.35 -11.96
N ASP A 234 -8.59 -17.14 -12.59
CA ASP A 234 -8.69 -18.59 -12.36
C ASP A 234 -7.37 -19.34 -12.56
N TRP A 235 -6.55 -18.91 -13.51
CA TRP A 235 -5.24 -19.54 -13.78
C TRP A 235 -4.22 -19.33 -12.66
N CYS A 236 -4.43 -18.36 -11.75
CA CYS A 236 -3.54 -18.06 -10.60
C CYS A 236 -4.17 -18.52 -9.26
N ARG A 237 -5.16 -19.42 -9.26
CA ARG A 237 -5.87 -19.86 -8.04
C ARG A 237 -5.26 -21.07 -7.34
N LYS A 238 -4.09 -21.59 -7.78
CA LYS A 238 -3.36 -22.60 -7.01
C LYS A 238 -2.84 -21.96 -5.73
N THR A 239 -3.48 -22.25 -4.60
CA THR A 239 -3.20 -21.53 -3.35
C THR A 239 -2.02 -22.12 -2.58
N ARG A 240 -1.24 -21.23 -1.99
CA ARG A 240 -0.28 -21.50 -0.93
C ARG A 240 -0.63 -20.61 0.26
N VAL A 241 -0.67 -21.19 1.44
CA VAL A 241 -1.05 -20.47 2.68
C VAL A 241 0.18 -20.33 3.56
N ILE A 242 0.49 -19.07 3.95
CA ILE A 242 1.49 -18.78 4.96
C ILE A 242 0.79 -18.30 6.23
N HIS A 243 1.10 -18.95 7.35
CA HIS A 243 0.51 -18.65 8.66
C HIS A 243 1.59 -18.63 9.72
N GLN A 244 1.69 -17.55 10.49
CA GLN A 244 2.71 -17.36 11.53
C GLN A 244 4.13 -17.72 11.07
N GLY A 245 4.51 -17.29 9.86
CA GLY A 245 5.83 -17.54 9.28
C GLY A 245 6.06 -18.96 8.75
N ARG A 246 5.06 -19.84 8.74
CA ARG A 246 5.14 -21.21 8.21
C ARG A 246 4.31 -21.37 6.96
N LEU A 247 4.84 -22.04 5.97
CA LEU A 247 4.08 -22.42 4.77
C LEU A 247 3.31 -23.71 5.05
N LEU A 248 1.98 -23.63 4.96
CA LEU A 248 1.12 -24.79 5.20
C LEU A 248 1.15 -25.75 4.02
N THR A 249 0.68 -26.99 4.27
CA THR A 249 0.54 -28.01 3.21
C THR A 249 -0.34 -27.51 2.07
N PRO A 250 -0.05 -27.89 0.81
CA PRO A 250 -0.87 -27.47 -0.33
C PRO A 250 -2.35 -27.83 -0.14
N GLY A 251 -3.24 -26.88 -0.43
CA GLY A 251 -4.69 -27.06 -0.27
C GLY A 251 -5.23 -26.77 1.13
N SER A 252 -4.39 -26.36 2.08
CA SER A 252 -4.86 -25.89 3.39
C SER A 252 -5.71 -24.63 3.23
N ALA A 253 -6.79 -24.53 4.01
CA ALA A 253 -7.53 -23.29 4.17
C ALA A 253 -6.72 -22.32 5.04
N LEU A 254 -6.94 -21.01 4.85
CA LEU A 254 -6.37 -19.99 5.73
C LEU A 254 -6.99 -20.16 7.13
N PRO A 255 -6.19 -20.44 8.18
CA PRO A 255 -6.72 -20.51 9.54
C PRO A 255 -7.30 -19.17 9.97
N PRO A 256 -8.32 -19.16 10.85
CA PRO A 256 -8.78 -17.90 11.44
C PRO A 256 -7.65 -17.24 12.20
N GLN A 257 -7.65 -15.91 12.24
CA GLN A 257 -6.64 -15.17 12.96
C GLN A 257 -6.85 -15.38 14.47
N GLU A 258 -5.92 -16.08 15.13
CA GLU A 258 -5.90 -16.16 16.57
C GLU A 258 -5.41 -14.82 17.13
N GLY A 259 -6.32 -13.97 17.58
CA GLY A 259 -6.05 -12.74 18.30
C GLY A 259 -6.78 -12.77 19.62
N GLU A 260 -6.09 -12.47 20.71
CA GLU A 260 -6.72 -11.99 21.94
C GLU A 260 -7.36 -10.64 21.63
N TYR A 261 -8.55 -10.68 21.05
CA TYR A 261 -9.37 -9.49 20.89
C TYR A 261 -10.35 -9.49 22.05
N GLU A 262 -10.16 -8.57 22.97
CA GLU A 262 -11.24 -8.19 23.88
C GLU A 262 -12.40 -7.71 22.99
N ASP A 263 -13.53 -8.37 23.07
CA ASP A 263 -14.78 -7.95 22.43
C ASP A 263 -15.10 -6.52 22.88
N ILE A 264 -14.80 -5.55 22.05
CA ILE A 264 -15.17 -4.15 22.31
C ILE A 264 -16.61 -3.99 21.86
N SER A 265 -17.53 -4.30 22.77
CA SER A 265 -18.94 -3.96 22.58
C SER A 265 -19.12 -2.47 22.89
N LEU A 266 -19.02 -1.63 21.87
CA LEU A 266 -19.50 -0.26 21.91
C LEU A 266 -21.04 -0.28 21.76
N ALA A 267 -21.74 -0.63 22.83
CA ALA A 267 -23.19 -0.45 22.92
C ALA A 267 -23.51 1.04 23.10
N GLY A 268 -23.51 1.78 22.00
CA GLY A 268 -24.00 3.15 21.91
C GLY A 268 -24.92 3.30 20.71
N ALA A 269 -26.18 2.93 20.90
CA ALA A 269 -27.20 3.17 19.88
C ALA A 269 -27.30 4.68 19.60
N VAL A 270 -26.96 5.10 18.39
CA VAL A 270 -27.32 6.42 17.87
C VAL A 270 -28.83 6.41 17.62
N THR A 271 -29.57 6.87 18.58
CA THR A 271 -31.02 7.15 18.47
C THR A 271 -31.25 8.65 18.43
N SER A 272 -31.92 9.07 17.38
CA SER A 272 -32.58 10.35 17.09
C SER A 272 -31.92 11.20 16.02
N ALA A 273 -32.77 11.57 15.03
CA ALA A 273 -32.45 12.63 14.09
C ALA A 273 -32.10 13.91 14.89
N PRO A 274 -30.95 14.54 14.61
CA PRO A 274 -30.57 15.74 15.35
C PRO A 274 -31.49 16.90 15.02
N GLU A 275 -31.87 17.68 16.00
CA GLU A 275 -32.40 19.03 15.78
C GLU A 275 -31.39 19.83 14.94
N PRO A 276 -31.82 20.88 14.21
CA PRO A 276 -30.94 21.67 13.36
C PRO A 276 -29.80 22.27 14.18
N SER A 277 -28.68 21.56 14.22
CA SER A 277 -27.48 21.97 14.93
C SER A 277 -26.67 22.98 14.12
N ALA A 278 -25.89 23.82 14.82
CA ALA A 278 -25.01 24.79 14.17
C ALA A 278 -24.03 24.08 13.21
N PRO A 279 -23.70 24.69 12.06
CA PRO A 279 -22.71 24.11 11.15
C PRO A 279 -21.34 24.05 11.82
N LEU A 280 -20.61 22.94 11.63
CA LEU A 280 -19.20 22.80 11.98
C LEU A 280 -18.32 23.26 10.83
N LEU A 281 -18.70 22.93 9.60
CA LEU A 281 -18.03 23.38 8.38
C LEU A 281 -19.08 23.93 7.42
N ASP A 282 -18.76 25.05 6.79
CA ASP A 282 -19.56 25.63 5.71
C ASP A 282 -18.66 26.01 4.53
N VAL A 283 -18.82 25.27 3.44
CA VAL A 283 -18.08 25.41 2.18
C VAL A 283 -18.99 26.05 1.18
N ARG A 284 -18.57 27.14 0.53
CA ARG A 284 -19.33 27.85 -0.47
C ARG A 284 -18.46 28.19 -1.68
N HIS A 285 -18.93 27.81 -2.87
CA HIS A 285 -18.28 28.07 -4.14
C HIS A 285 -16.78 27.70 -4.13
N ALA A 286 -16.42 26.60 -3.44
CA ALA A 286 -15.02 26.26 -3.23
C ALA A 286 -14.43 25.62 -4.49
N THR A 287 -13.46 26.30 -5.07
CA THR A 287 -12.60 25.79 -6.15
C THR A 287 -11.18 25.66 -5.62
N VAL A 288 -10.52 24.55 -5.93
CA VAL A 288 -9.13 24.26 -5.48
C VAL A 288 -8.29 23.94 -6.70
N PHE A 289 -7.12 24.60 -6.77
CA PHE A 289 -6.09 24.35 -7.76
C PHE A 289 -4.86 23.71 -7.10
N ILE A 290 -4.31 22.68 -7.73
CA ILE A 290 -3.03 22.06 -7.37
C ILE A 290 -2.14 22.11 -8.61
N ASP A 291 -0.96 22.71 -8.49
CA ASP A 291 0.01 22.89 -9.59
C ASP A 291 -0.62 23.50 -10.87
N GLY A 292 -1.56 24.43 -10.69
CA GLY A 292 -2.27 25.11 -11.78
C GLY A 292 -3.39 24.31 -12.42
N GLN A 293 -3.65 23.09 -11.97
CA GLN A 293 -4.80 22.28 -12.41
C GLN A 293 -5.94 22.43 -11.41
N GLU A 294 -7.15 22.62 -11.96
CA GLU A 294 -8.38 22.66 -11.19
C GLU A 294 -8.78 21.23 -10.78
N ILE A 295 -8.80 20.97 -9.47
CA ILE A 295 -9.11 19.65 -8.89
C ILE A 295 -10.51 19.60 -8.30
N LEU A 296 -10.97 20.70 -7.68
CA LEU A 296 -12.32 20.86 -7.17
C LEU A 296 -12.94 22.10 -7.85
N HIS A 297 -14.18 21.97 -8.30
CA HIS A 297 -14.89 23.02 -9.00
C HIS A 297 -16.19 23.36 -8.31
N ASP A 298 -16.36 24.62 -7.88
CA ASP A 298 -17.60 25.21 -7.37
C ASP A 298 -18.36 24.34 -6.36
N VAL A 299 -17.64 23.85 -5.33
CA VAL A 299 -18.20 22.93 -4.32
C VAL A 299 -18.96 23.70 -3.25
N ASP A 300 -20.24 23.37 -3.05
CA ASP A 300 -21.07 23.80 -1.93
C ASP A 300 -21.34 22.62 -1.01
N TRP A 301 -21.02 22.73 0.29
CA TRP A 301 -21.27 21.67 1.24
C TRP A 301 -21.25 22.19 2.68
N THR A 302 -22.08 21.59 3.54
CA THR A 302 -22.17 21.96 4.96
C THR A 302 -22.16 20.69 5.81
N LEU A 303 -21.29 20.64 6.83
CA LEU A 303 -21.27 19.62 7.87
C LEU A 303 -21.84 20.20 9.17
N ARG A 304 -22.78 19.48 9.80
CA ARG A 304 -23.37 19.84 11.08
C ARG A 304 -22.92 18.88 12.19
N LYS A 305 -22.99 19.33 13.43
CA LYS A 305 -22.66 18.49 14.59
C LYS A 305 -23.56 17.25 14.63
N GLY A 306 -22.95 16.08 14.77
CA GLY A 306 -23.64 14.78 14.82
C GLY A 306 -23.96 14.18 13.46
N GLU A 307 -23.59 14.83 12.35
CA GLU A 307 -23.68 14.24 11.02
C GLU A 307 -22.43 13.42 10.70
N HIS A 308 -22.65 12.29 10.04
CA HIS A 308 -21.60 11.42 9.51
C HIS A 308 -21.76 11.31 8.00
N TRP A 309 -20.70 11.62 7.27
CA TRP A 309 -20.74 11.65 5.81
C TRP A 309 -19.77 10.65 5.21
N ARG A 310 -20.20 9.99 4.15
CA ARG A 310 -19.36 9.17 3.28
C ARG A 310 -19.22 9.87 1.93
N ILE A 311 -17.97 10.15 1.54
CA ILE A 311 -17.64 10.77 0.26
C ILE A 311 -17.28 9.67 -0.72
N GLU A 312 -18.01 9.57 -1.81
CA GLU A 312 -17.82 8.57 -2.87
C GLU A 312 -17.45 9.25 -4.20
N GLY A 313 -16.73 8.53 -5.03
CA GLY A 313 -16.31 8.97 -6.36
C GLY A 313 -15.15 8.12 -6.88
N GLU A 314 -14.88 8.22 -8.17
CA GLU A 314 -13.77 7.53 -8.84
C GLU A 314 -12.39 7.98 -8.29
N ASN A 315 -11.35 7.19 -8.54
CA ASN A 315 -9.99 7.60 -8.22
C ASN A 315 -9.62 8.83 -9.07
N GLY A 316 -9.01 9.84 -8.40
CA GLY A 316 -8.72 11.11 -9.05
C GLY A 316 -9.86 12.12 -9.07
N SER A 317 -11.05 11.82 -8.53
CA SER A 317 -12.20 12.76 -8.48
C SER A 317 -12.05 13.89 -7.46
N GLY A 318 -10.91 13.99 -6.74
CA GLY A 318 -10.65 15.06 -5.78
C GLY A 318 -11.05 14.74 -4.33
N LYS A 319 -11.45 13.50 -3.97
CA LYS A 319 -11.85 13.14 -2.59
C LYS A 319 -10.81 13.51 -1.54
N SER A 320 -9.57 13.06 -1.72
CA SER A 320 -8.46 13.37 -0.80
C SER A 320 -8.13 14.86 -0.78
N THR A 321 -8.26 15.56 -1.92
CA THR A 321 -8.09 17.01 -2.01
C THR A 321 -9.17 17.74 -1.20
N PHE A 322 -10.42 17.26 -1.29
CA PHE A 322 -11.51 17.82 -0.48
C PHE A 322 -11.28 17.61 1.02
N LEU A 323 -10.87 16.42 1.45
CA LEU A 323 -10.53 16.17 2.86
C LEU A 323 -9.36 17.05 3.32
N ARG A 324 -8.31 17.23 2.51
CA ARG A 324 -7.19 18.13 2.81
C ARG A 324 -7.61 19.59 2.87
N LEU A 325 -8.53 20.03 2.01
CA LEU A 325 -9.14 21.35 2.09
C LEU A 325 -9.84 21.56 3.45
N LEU A 326 -10.65 20.59 3.88
CA LEU A 326 -11.34 20.65 5.17
C LEU A 326 -10.37 20.68 6.35
N ALA A 327 -9.26 19.92 6.26
CA ALA A 327 -8.18 19.87 7.26
C ALA A 327 -7.31 21.13 7.31
N GLY A 328 -7.39 22.01 6.28
CA GLY A 328 -6.60 23.22 6.20
C GLY A 328 -5.23 23.05 5.53
N ASP A 329 -5.00 21.93 4.86
CA ASP A 329 -3.78 21.68 4.10
C ASP A 329 -3.85 22.20 2.65
N GLU A 330 -5.07 22.51 2.16
CA GLU A 330 -5.33 23.14 0.87
C GLU A 330 -6.15 24.42 1.06
N PHE A 331 -6.18 25.27 0.04
CA PHE A 331 -6.82 26.59 0.10
C PHE A 331 -7.92 26.73 -0.96
N VAL A 332 -8.97 27.44 -0.61
CA VAL A 332 -10.04 27.84 -1.53
C VAL A 332 -9.52 28.97 -2.43
N ALA A 333 -9.74 28.85 -3.73
CA ALA A 333 -9.46 29.94 -4.68
C ALA A 333 -10.32 31.17 -4.42
N VAL A 334 -9.89 32.32 -4.95
CA VAL A 334 -10.62 33.60 -4.82
C VAL A 334 -12.04 33.45 -5.37
N GLY A 335 -13.03 33.82 -4.55
CA GLY A 335 -14.46 33.74 -4.88
C GLY A 335 -15.24 32.70 -4.08
N GLY A 336 -14.57 31.69 -3.55
CA GLY A 336 -15.17 30.73 -2.63
C GLY A 336 -14.82 31.01 -1.16
N THR A 337 -15.50 30.33 -0.26
CA THR A 337 -15.26 30.43 1.19
C THR A 337 -15.33 29.07 1.88
N LEU A 338 -14.57 28.92 2.97
CA LEU A 338 -14.67 27.79 3.90
C LEU A 338 -14.60 28.34 5.31
N VAL A 339 -15.74 28.26 6.00
CA VAL A 339 -15.85 28.66 7.42
C VAL A 339 -15.82 27.40 8.28
N ARG A 340 -15.04 27.45 9.37
CA ARG A 340 -14.91 26.36 10.36
C ARG A 340 -15.33 26.85 11.73
N HIS A 341 -16.32 26.18 12.32
CA HIS A 341 -16.79 26.43 13.68
C HIS A 341 -16.39 25.24 14.54
N LEU A 342 -15.32 25.39 15.31
CA LEU A 342 -14.73 24.35 16.13
C LEU A 342 -15.00 24.64 17.62
N PRO A 343 -16.09 24.15 18.22
CA PRO A 343 -16.55 24.54 19.56
C PRO A 343 -15.53 24.31 20.67
N HIS A 344 -14.74 23.22 20.57
CA HIS A 344 -13.72 22.89 21.58
C HIS A 344 -12.40 23.65 21.34
N HIS A 345 -12.27 24.35 20.21
CA HIS A 345 -11.04 25.03 19.79
C HIS A 345 -11.26 26.49 19.40
N GLY A 346 -12.13 27.20 20.11
CA GLY A 346 -12.31 28.66 19.96
C GLY A 346 -13.47 29.10 19.08
N GLY A 347 -14.30 28.20 18.57
CA GLY A 347 -15.45 28.52 17.73
C GLY A 347 -15.06 28.76 16.27
N GLU A 348 -15.46 29.88 15.68
CA GLU A 348 -15.04 30.25 14.31
C GLU A 348 -13.56 30.56 14.29
N THR A 349 -12.79 29.81 13.50
CA THR A 349 -11.32 29.96 13.44
C THR A 349 -10.79 29.95 12.01
N VAL A 350 -9.79 30.79 11.80
CA VAL A 350 -8.98 30.87 10.56
C VAL A 350 -7.51 30.54 10.83
N LEU A 351 -7.12 30.38 12.11
CA LEU A 351 -5.74 30.06 12.46
C LEU A 351 -5.46 28.58 12.18
N LEU A 352 -4.49 28.32 11.34
CA LEU A 352 -4.13 26.95 10.92
C LEU A 352 -3.79 26.05 12.12
N GLU A 353 -3.19 26.59 13.17
CA GLU A 353 -2.87 25.85 14.39
C GLU A 353 -4.15 25.35 15.10
N GLU A 354 -5.17 26.19 15.23
CA GLU A 354 -6.45 25.83 15.85
C GLU A 354 -7.25 24.89 14.94
N ILE A 355 -7.23 25.11 13.63
CA ILE A 355 -7.83 24.20 12.66
C ILE A 355 -7.24 22.81 12.82
N ARG A 356 -5.91 22.69 12.89
CA ARG A 356 -5.22 21.40 13.03
C ARG A 356 -5.43 20.71 14.38
N LYS A 357 -5.84 21.43 15.41
CA LYS A 357 -6.27 20.85 16.71
C LYS A 357 -7.68 20.29 16.62
N GLY A 358 -8.61 21.06 16.05
CA GLY A 358 -10.02 20.68 16.00
C GLY A 358 -10.43 19.79 14.83
N VAL A 359 -9.67 19.78 13.73
CA VAL A 359 -9.89 18.90 12.57
C VAL A 359 -8.71 17.96 12.41
N ARG A 360 -8.96 16.67 12.47
CA ARG A 360 -7.92 15.63 12.35
C ARG A 360 -8.13 14.81 11.09
N LEU A 361 -7.10 14.76 10.25
CA LEU A 361 -7.07 13.93 9.05
C LEU A 361 -6.20 12.69 9.30
N VAL A 362 -6.77 11.51 9.07
CA VAL A 362 -6.07 10.23 9.03
C VAL A 362 -6.03 9.76 7.58
N SER A 363 -4.84 9.66 7.01
CA SER A 363 -4.61 9.24 5.63
C SER A 363 -3.35 8.38 5.53
N ASP A 364 -3.17 7.67 4.42
CA ASP A 364 -1.96 6.91 4.13
C ASP A 364 -0.71 7.81 4.09
N LEU A 365 -0.86 9.07 3.66
CA LEU A 365 0.22 10.05 3.65
C LEU A 365 0.73 10.35 5.08
N SER A 366 -0.17 10.34 6.06
CA SER A 366 0.19 10.52 7.47
C SER A 366 1.12 9.41 7.97
N GLN A 367 0.92 8.16 7.51
CA GLN A 367 1.77 7.02 7.84
C GLN A 367 3.16 7.16 7.19
N ALA A 368 3.19 7.68 5.97
CA ALA A 368 4.42 7.85 5.20
C ALA A 368 5.43 8.82 5.85
N LEU A 369 4.96 9.80 6.62
CA LEU A 369 5.80 10.81 7.25
C LEU A 369 6.58 10.30 8.46
N TYR A 370 6.19 9.16 9.07
CA TYR A 370 6.83 8.62 10.28
C TYR A 370 7.98 7.64 9.98
N GLY A 371 9.09 8.16 9.46
CA GLY A 371 10.35 7.41 9.27
C GLY A 371 11.17 7.20 10.56
N TYR A 372 10.71 7.67 11.71
CA TYR A 372 11.42 7.67 12.97
C TYR A 372 11.33 6.35 13.72
N SER A 373 12.37 6.03 14.51
CA SER A 373 12.36 4.89 15.42
C SER A 373 11.76 5.33 16.76
N ILE A 374 10.43 5.34 16.84
CA ILE A 374 9.67 5.68 18.05
C ILE A 374 8.77 4.51 18.44
N THR A 375 8.34 4.49 19.70
CA THR A 375 7.38 3.52 20.20
C THR A 375 5.93 3.87 19.78
N ALA A 376 5.04 2.91 19.84
CA ALA A 376 3.61 3.15 19.58
C ALA A 376 3.01 4.16 20.56
N LEU A 377 3.42 4.15 21.83
CA LEU A 377 3.00 5.11 22.83
C LEU A 377 3.44 6.54 22.47
N GLU A 378 4.71 6.71 22.11
CA GLU A 378 5.23 8.02 21.68
C GLU A 378 4.50 8.53 20.45
N LEU A 379 4.25 7.67 19.46
CA LEU A 379 3.45 8.03 18.28
C LEU A 379 2.09 8.59 18.69
N VAL A 380 1.36 7.90 19.57
CA VAL A 380 0.03 8.34 20.00
C VAL A 380 0.12 9.66 20.78
N CYS A 381 1.10 9.82 21.66
CA CYS A 381 1.33 11.06 22.41
C CYS A 381 1.56 12.28 21.49
N THR A 382 2.22 12.10 20.31
CA THR A 382 2.39 13.21 19.35
C THR A 382 1.08 13.81 18.85
N GLY A 383 -0.04 13.11 19.06
CA GLY A 383 -1.38 13.60 18.76
C GLY A 383 -1.81 14.82 19.57
N LEU A 384 -1.24 15.04 20.76
CA LEU A 384 -1.54 16.23 21.58
C LEU A 384 -1.18 17.53 20.84
N GLU A 385 0.00 17.59 20.24
CA GLU A 385 0.48 18.75 19.49
C GLU A 385 0.24 18.62 17.97
N ASN A 386 -0.21 17.46 17.49
CA ASN A 386 -0.29 17.13 16.07
C ASN A 386 1.03 17.25 15.31
N THR A 387 2.14 16.90 15.94
CA THR A 387 3.48 17.00 15.36
C THR A 387 3.90 15.69 14.68
N VAL A 388 4.76 15.81 13.65
CA VAL A 388 5.48 14.66 13.08
C VAL A 388 6.78 14.50 13.85
N GLY A 389 6.90 13.43 14.66
CA GLY A 389 8.04 13.18 15.54
C GLY A 389 7.84 13.66 16.98
N VAL A 390 8.71 13.19 17.86
CA VAL A 390 8.72 13.49 19.28
C VAL A 390 9.67 14.67 19.52
N TYR A 391 9.14 15.78 20.03
CA TYR A 391 9.92 17.00 20.27
C TYR A 391 10.05 17.36 21.76
N ARG A 392 9.37 16.64 22.65
CA ARG A 392 9.45 16.78 24.09
C ARG A 392 9.13 15.48 24.80
N ASP A 393 9.47 15.42 26.07
CA ASP A 393 9.02 14.32 26.93
C ASP A 393 7.54 14.51 27.31
N TYR A 394 6.80 13.42 27.29
CA TYR A 394 5.39 13.39 27.72
C TYR A 394 5.31 12.99 29.18
N ASN A 395 4.55 13.75 29.96
CA ASN A 395 4.35 13.46 31.38
C ASN A 395 3.47 12.20 31.59
N LYS A 396 3.42 11.72 32.83
CA LYS A 396 2.71 10.48 33.15
C LYS A 396 1.21 10.55 32.83
N ALA A 397 0.56 11.70 33.05
CA ALA A 397 -0.88 11.86 32.77
C ALA A 397 -1.17 11.77 31.26
N GLU A 398 -0.33 12.37 30.43
CA GLU A 398 -0.41 12.31 28.97
C GLU A 398 -0.18 10.88 28.46
N GLN A 399 0.82 10.17 29.01
CA GLN A 399 1.06 8.76 28.69
C GLN A 399 -0.10 7.86 29.13
N ASP A 400 -0.69 8.10 30.30
CA ASP A 400 -1.84 7.35 30.80
C ASP A 400 -3.09 7.60 29.94
N GLN A 401 -3.28 8.82 29.44
CA GLN A 401 -4.32 9.15 28.45
C GLN A 401 -4.09 8.40 27.13
N ALA A 402 -2.87 8.43 26.60
CA ALA A 402 -2.52 7.71 25.38
C ALA A 402 -2.77 6.18 25.54
N ARG A 403 -2.37 5.60 26.66
CA ARG A 403 -2.62 4.18 26.95
C ARG A 403 -4.12 3.85 27.08
N ARG A 404 -4.96 4.80 27.54
CA ARG A 404 -6.43 4.61 27.54
C ARG A 404 -6.98 4.55 26.13
N VAL A 405 -6.68 5.56 25.31
CA VAL A 405 -7.13 5.60 23.90
C VAL A 405 -6.64 4.37 23.14
N MET A 406 -5.38 3.96 23.34
CA MET A 406 -4.84 2.74 22.71
C MET A 406 -5.59 1.47 23.13
N ARG A 407 -6.03 1.37 24.39
CA ARG A 407 -6.83 0.21 24.87
C ARG A 407 -8.23 0.21 24.24
N GLU A 408 -8.88 1.37 24.17
CA GLU A 408 -10.19 1.52 23.52
C GLU A 408 -10.17 1.09 22.06
N LEU A 409 -9.04 1.28 21.38
CA LEU A 409 -8.83 0.83 19.99
C LEU A 409 -8.18 -0.56 19.85
N GLY A 410 -8.10 -1.34 20.94
CA GLY A 410 -7.55 -2.70 20.94
C GLY A 410 -6.04 -2.80 20.64
N VAL A 411 -5.29 -1.68 20.77
CA VAL A 411 -3.83 -1.64 20.48
C VAL A 411 -2.99 -1.33 21.71
N GLY A 412 -3.55 -1.39 22.92
CA GLY A 412 -2.86 -1.09 24.16
C GLY A 412 -1.63 -1.96 24.43
N HIS A 413 -1.65 -3.23 23.99
CA HIS A 413 -0.55 -4.18 24.10
C HIS A 413 0.69 -3.83 23.23
N LEU A 414 0.54 -2.86 22.31
CA LEU A 414 1.61 -2.42 21.43
C LEU A 414 2.41 -1.21 21.96
N ALA A 415 2.02 -0.64 23.12
CA ALA A 415 2.52 0.63 23.62
C ALA A 415 4.05 0.79 23.58
N ASP A 416 4.76 -0.24 23.98
CA ASP A 416 6.22 -0.21 24.08
C ASP A 416 6.92 -0.81 22.84
N ARG A 417 6.17 -1.14 21.78
CA ARG A 417 6.75 -1.64 20.53
C ARG A 417 7.15 -0.51 19.60
N SER A 418 8.26 -0.71 18.88
CA SER A 418 8.63 0.19 17.78
C SER A 418 7.61 0.13 16.67
N ILE A 419 7.19 1.29 16.14
CA ILE A 419 6.21 1.39 15.05
C ILE A 419 6.69 0.69 13.77
N ARG A 420 7.99 0.55 13.57
CA ARG A 420 8.58 -0.14 12.40
C ARG A 420 8.30 -1.64 12.36
N LEU A 421 7.94 -2.23 13.49
CA LEU A 421 7.69 -3.67 13.64
C LEU A 421 6.19 -4.01 13.60
N LEU A 422 5.34 -3.03 13.38
CA LEU A 422 3.90 -3.18 13.39
C LEU A 422 3.34 -3.48 12.00
N SER A 423 2.24 -4.24 11.97
CA SER A 423 1.49 -4.44 10.73
C SER A 423 0.79 -3.14 10.29
N THR A 424 0.44 -3.03 9.00
CA THR A 424 -0.30 -1.89 8.46
C THR A 424 -1.60 -1.65 9.22
N GLY A 425 -2.36 -2.70 9.57
CA GLY A 425 -3.60 -2.59 10.34
C GLY A 425 -3.37 -2.09 11.77
N GLN A 426 -2.31 -2.56 12.45
CA GLN A 426 -1.92 -2.07 13.78
C GLN A 426 -1.51 -0.59 13.72
N LEU A 427 -0.72 -0.24 12.72
CA LEU A 427 -0.25 1.13 12.54
C LEU A 427 -1.43 2.08 12.25
N ARG A 428 -2.41 1.69 11.43
CA ARG A 428 -3.62 2.49 11.16
C ARG A 428 -4.44 2.75 12.42
N ARG A 429 -4.63 1.74 13.26
CA ARG A 429 -5.31 1.93 14.56
C ARG A 429 -4.53 2.87 15.47
N LEU A 430 -3.22 2.86 15.44
CA LEU A 430 -2.40 3.81 16.19
C LEU A 430 -2.50 5.24 15.64
N PHE A 431 -2.60 5.43 14.31
CA PHE A 431 -2.85 6.75 13.73
C PHE A 431 -4.26 7.27 14.08
N LEU A 432 -5.25 6.38 14.16
CA LEU A 432 -6.57 6.75 14.68
C LEU A 432 -6.48 7.14 16.17
N ALA A 433 -5.78 6.33 17.00
CA ALA A 433 -5.52 6.66 18.41
C ALA A 433 -4.84 8.03 18.54
N ARG A 434 -3.83 8.28 17.73
CA ARG A 434 -3.14 9.57 17.68
C ARG A 434 -4.06 10.73 17.32
N ALA A 435 -4.95 10.55 16.35
CA ALA A 435 -5.91 11.58 15.96
C ALA A 435 -6.89 11.91 17.09
N LEU A 436 -7.32 10.91 17.86
CA LEU A 436 -8.26 11.07 18.97
C LEU A 436 -7.65 11.69 20.24
N MET A 437 -6.31 11.67 20.38
CA MET A 437 -5.62 12.26 21.56
C MET A 437 -5.92 13.74 21.79
N GLY A 438 -6.19 14.49 20.73
CA GLY A 438 -6.49 15.92 20.80
C GLY A 438 -7.96 16.26 20.97
N GLU A 439 -8.84 15.27 21.17
CA GLU A 439 -10.29 15.45 21.26
C GLU A 439 -10.84 16.33 20.11
N PRO A 440 -10.66 15.94 18.85
CA PRO A 440 -11.04 16.78 17.72
C PRO A 440 -12.55 16.97 17.62
N ASP A 441 -12.98 18.13 17.13
CA ASP A 441 -14.39 18.39 16.78
C ASP A 441 -14.80 17.61 15.53
N ILE A 442 -13.83 17.36 14.61
CA ILE A 442 -14.05 16.69 13.32
C ILE A 442 -12.94 15.69 13.07
N LEU A 443 -13.30 14.46 12.75
CA LEU A 443 -12.39 13.41 12.29
C LEU A 443 -12.62 13.14 10.80
N LEU A 444 -11.58 13.29 10.00
CA LEU A 444 -11.56 13.02 8.57
C LEU A 444 -10.77 11.74 8.30
N LEU A 445 -11.37 10.80 7.60
CA LEU A 445 -10.76 9.50 7.29
C LEU A 445 -10.64 9.33 5.78
N ASP A 446 -9.40 9.34 5.26
CA ASP A 446 -9.11 9.15 3.84
C ASP A 446 -8.69 7.69 3.60
N GLU A 447 -9.57 6.94 2.95
CA GLU A 447 -9.39 5.52 2.66
C GLU A 447 -8.94 4.67 3.88
N PRO A 448 -9.61 4.80 5.04
CA PRO A 448 -9.12 4.23 6.30
C PRO A 448 -8.98 2.70 6.30
N CYS A 449 -9.67 2.02 5.37
CA CYS A 449 -9.68 0.57 5.24
C CYS A 449 -8.89 0.07 4.01
N SER A 450 -8.17 0.93 3.27
CA SER A 450 -7.36 0.49 2.14
C SER A 450 -6.23 -0.43 2.64
N ALA A 451 -5.90 -1.50 1.88
CA ALA A 451 -4.88 -2.49 2.22
C ALA A 451 -5.07 -3.20 3.60
N LEU A 452 -6.27 -3.19 4.18
CA LEU A 452 -6.62 -4.04 5.32
C LEU A 452 -7.21 -5.36 4.83
N ASP A 453 -6.84 -6.47 5.49
CA ASP A 453 -7.56 -7.74 5.34
C ASP A 453 -8.99 -7.62 5.89
N GLU A 454 -9.86 -8.59 5.54
CA GLU A 454 -11.28 -8.54 5.87
C GLU A 454 -11.51 -8.46 7.39
N ASP A 455 -10.73 -9.20 8.19
CA ASP A 455 -10.84 -9.20 9.64
C ASP A 455 -10.39 -7.87 10.25
N SER A 456 -9.24 -7.35 9.81
CA SER A 456 -8.75 -6.02 10.23
C SER A 456 -9.71 -4.90 9.82
N ARG A 457 -10.35 -5.05 8.64
CA ARG A 457 -11.34 -4.08 8.15
C ARG A 457 -12.60 -4.08 9.02
N ARG A 458 -13.16 -5.26 9.35
CA ARG A 458 -14.30 -5.35 10.26
C ARG A 458 -13.99 -4.72 11.59
N GLN A 459 -12.87 -5.09 12.20
CA GLN A 459 -12.44 -4.52 13.48
C GLN A 459 -12.22 -3.01 13.43
N TYR A 460 -11.76 -2.46 12.31
CA TYR A 460 -11.60 -1.01 12.15
C TYR A 460 -12.95 -0.30 11.99
N LEU A 461 -13.93 -0.93 11.34
CA LEU A 461 -15.28 -0.37 11.15
C LEU A 461 -16.16 -0.49 12.38
N ASP A 462 -15.86 -1.43 13.29
CA ASP A 462 -16.55 -1.63 14.57
C ASP A 462 -16.04 -0.68 15.68
N LEU A 463 -14.96 0.09 15.43
CA LEU A 463 -14.41 1.13 16.30
C LEU A 463 -15.15 2.45 16.14
#